data_089d689b4a3438173267e3e0b693ce57
#
_entry.id   089d689b4a3438173267e3e0b693ce57
#
_cell.length_a   1.000
_cell.length_b   1.000
_cell.length_c   1.000
_cell.angle_alpha   90.00
_cell.angle_beta   90.00
_cell.angle_gamma   90.00
#
_symmetry.space_group_name_H-M   'P 1'
#
loop_
_entity.id
_entity.type
_entity.pdbx_description
1 polymer ?
#
loop_
_entity_poly.entity_id
_entity_poly.type
_entity_poly.pdbx_seq_one_letter_code
_entity_poly.pdbx_strand_id
1 'polypeptide(L)'
;MKTSDFDYDLPEELIAQHPLEKRDSSRLLTLDKHTGAIEHHHFYELPQFLRPGDCLVLNDSRVLPARLIGHRLPGGGVCEVLLLVDKGEGLWECLVRPGRKMRTGAQLSFGEGELTATVEAEIEDGKRLVRFHYEGIFLEVLERLGKMPLPPYIKEELQDQERYQTVYSKVNGSAAAPTAGLHFTTELLEKIRDMGVKVCYVTLHVGLGTFRPVKAEDIADHEMHSEFCMISRETADIINETKKNGGRVVCVGTTSCRTIESFAAEDGTMTERSGWTNIFIYPGYRFKVLDALVTNFHLPQSTLVMLVSALAGREHVLAAYEEAVKEKYRFFSFGDAMFIS
;
A
#
# COMPACT_ATOMS: atom_id res chain seq x y z
N MET A 1 -20.97 12.38 8.09
CA MET A 1 -21.00 11.23 7.15
C MET A 1 -20.55 10.03 7.95
N LYS A 2 -21.29 8.93 7.86
CA LYS A 2 -20.99 7.71 8.65
C LYS A 2 -20.08 6.76 7.90
N THR A 3 -19.32 5.97 8.64
CA THR A 3 -18.52 4.88 8.07
C THR A 3 -19.38 3.88 7.29
N SER A 4 -20.60 3.60 7.79
CA SER A 4 -21.58 2.75 7.13
C SER A 4 -22.09 3.28 5.77
N ASP A 5 -21.90 4.58 5.47
CA ASP A 5 -22.27 5.14 4.16
C ASP A 5 -21.36 4.61 3.02
N PHE A 6 -20.25 3.94 3.38
CA PHE A 6 -19.27 3.36 2.47
C PHE A 6 -19.29 1.83 2.50
N ASP A 7 -20.41 1.25 2.93
CA ASP A 7 -20.60 -0.19 2.95
C ASP A 7 -21.12 -0.72 1.62
N TYR A 8 -20.77 -1.94 1.29
CA TYR A 8 -21.31 -2.70 0.16
C TYR A 8 -21.16 -4.20 0.47
N ASP A 9 -21.98 -5.02 -0.15
CA ASP A 9 -21.93 -6.47 0.04
C ASP A 9 -20.77 -7.07 -0.77
N LEU A 10 -19.81 -7.68 -0.07
CA LEU A 10 -18.65 -8.34 -0.68
C LEU A 10 -18.61 -9.81 -0.30
N PRO A 11 -18.92 -10.72 -1.24
CA PRO A 11 -18.73 -12.16 -1.04
C PRO A 11 -17.26 -12.51 -0.77
N GLU A 12 -17.03 -13.33 0.27
CA GLU A 12 -15.65 -13.70 0.71
C GLU A 12 -14.87 -14.41 -0.42
N GLU A 13 -15.54 -15.18 -1.26
CA GLU A 13 -14.94 -15.87 -2.39
C GLU A 13 -14.34 -14.97 -3.47
N LEU A 14 -14.72 -13.68 -3.50
CA LEU A 14 -14.13 -12.71 -4.43
C LEU A 14 -12.83 -12.11 -3.93
N ILE A 15 -12.46 -12.35 -2.67
CA ILE A 15 -11.18 -11.91 -2.11
C ILE A 15 -10.05 -12.78 -2.65
N ALA A 16 -9.21 -12.19 -3.51
CA ALA A 16 -8.13 -12.92 -4.17
C ALA A 16 -7.08 -13.42 -3.17
N GLN A 17 -6.81 -14.73 -3.18
CA GLN A 17 -5.80 -15.35 -2.32
C GLN A 17 -4.43 -15.46 -3.00
N HIS A 18 -4.39 -15.45 -4.34
CA HIS A 18 -3.14 -15.56 -5.12
C HIS A 18 -3.09 -14.52 -6.22
N PRO A 19 -1.87 -14.08 -6.62
CA PRO A 19 -1.70 -13.30 -7.84
C PRO A 19 -1.99 -14.17 -9.08
N LEU A 20 -2.41 -13.52 -10.17
CA LEU A 20 -2.49 -14.16 -11.48
C LEU A 20 -1.08 -14.49 -11.99
N GLU A 21 -0.94 -15.49 -12.85
CA GLU A 21 0.35 -15.86 -13.44
C GLU A 21 1.02 -14.66 -14.13
N LYS A 22 0.28 -13.97 -15.01
CA LYS A 22 0.73 -12.72 -15.63
C LYS A 22 0.13 -11.53 -14.87
N ARG A 23 0.98 -10.59 -14.44
CA ARG A 23 0.59 -9.43 -13.63
C ARG A 23 -0.46 -8.56 -14.34
N ASP A 24 -0.26 -8.28 -15.62
CA ASP A 24 -1.08 -7.40 -16.44
C ASP A 24 -2.31 -8.05 -17.07
N SER A 25 -2.53 -9.35 -16.82
CA SER A 25 -3.73 -10.06 -17.26
C SER A 25 -4.94 -9.89 -16.31
N SER A 26 -4.79 -9.17 -15.21
CA SER A 26 -5.91 -8.80 -14.35
C SER A 26 -6.94 -7.97 -15.11
N ARG A 27 -8.19 -8.01 -14.67
CA ARG A 27 -9.23 -7.15 -15.23
C ARG A 27 -9.02 -5.71 -14.80
N LEU A 28 -9.47 -4.78 -15.62
CA LEU A 28 -9.47 -3.34 -15.36
C LEU A 28 -10.88 -2.80 -15.57
N LEU A 29 -11.49 -2.29 -14.51
CA LEU A 29 -12.74 -1.55 -14.59
C LEU A 29 -12.39 -0.06 -14.74
N THR A 30 -12.84 0.58 -15.82
CA THR A 30 -12.72 2.04 -15.95
C THR A 30 -13.96 2.71 -15.41
N LEU A 31 -13.79 3.82 -14.70
CA LEU A 31 -14.86 4.63 -14.14
C LEU A 31 -14.62 6.10 -14.53
N ASP A 32 -15.53 6.65 -15.33
CA ASP A 32 -15.57 8.10 -15.56
C ASP A 32 -16.10 8.80 -14.29
N LYS A 33 -15.27 9.60 -13.67
CA LYS A 33 -15.58 10.26 -12.39
C LYS A 33 -16.69 11.31 -12.48
N HIS A 34 -16.98 11.81 -13.68
CA HIS A 34 -17.99 12.85 -13.90
C HIS A 34 -19.36 12.27 -14.24
N THR A 35 -19.39 11.21 -15.03
CA THR A 35 -20.63 10.61 -15.52
C THR A 35 -21.03 9.32 -14.80
N GLY A 36 -20.07 8.67 -14.12
CA GLY A 36 -20.25 7.34 -13.52
C GLY A 36 -20.25 6.21 -14.55
N ALA A 37 -19.91 6.47 -15.82
CA ALA A 37 -19.84 5.44 -16.85
C ALA A 37 -18.76 4.41 -16.55
N ILE A 38 -19.12 3.13 -16.75
CA ILE A 38 -18.27 1.97 -16.43
C ILE A 38 -18.01 1.20 -17.72
N GLU A 39 -16.75 0.78 -17.91
CA GLU A 39 -16.35 -0.13 -18.97
C GLU A 39 -15.43 -1.23 -18.41
N HIS A 40 -15.35 -2.38 -19.09
CA HIS A 40 -14.60 -3.54 -18.66
C HIS A 40 -13.48 -3.84 -19.65
N HIS A 41 -12.23 -3.92 -19.12
CA HIS A 41 -11.01 -4.12 -19.88
C HIS A 41 -10.08 -5.09 -19.15
N HIS A 42 -8.87 -5.28 -19.68
CA HIS A 42 -7.76 -5.91 -18.98
C HIS A 42 -6.66 -4.89 -18.72
N PHE A 43 -5.82 -5.15 -17.71
CA PHE A 43 -4.83 -4.19 -17.26
C PHE A 43 -3.78 -3.84 -18.34
N TYR A 44 -3.43 -4.80 -19.22
CA TYR A 44 -2.53 -4.56 -20.36
C TYR A 44 -3.09 -3.54 -21.37
N GLU A 45 -4.37 -3.17 -21.27
CA GLU A 45 -5.03 -2.16 -22.10
C GLU A 45 -4.94 -0.75 -21.47
N LEU A 46 -4.42 -0.60 -20.25
CA LEU A 46 -4.25 0.69 -19.55
C LEU A 46 -3.62 1.79 -20.45
N PRO A 47 -2.64 1.51 -21.32
CA PRO A 47 -2.08 2.51 -22.22
C PRO A 47 -3.11 3.24 -23.10
N GLN A 48 -4.25 2.62 -23.42
CA GLN A 48 -5.30 3.24 -24.24
C GLN A 48 -5.98 4.42 -23.52
N PHE A 49 -5.91 4.47 -22.20
CA PHE A 49 -6.51 5.50 -21.36
C PHE A 49 -5.53 6.61 -20.96
N LEU A 50 -4.24 6.42 -21.26
CA LEU A 50 -3.18 7.41 -21.04
C LEU A 50 -2.91 8.22 -22.32
N ARG A 51 -2.36 9.42 -22.14
CA ARG A 51 -2.08 10.35 -23.26
C ARG A 51 -0.62 10.80 -23.22
N PRO A 52 0.01 11.07 -24.36
CA PRO A 52 1.29 11.76 -24.39
C PRO A 52 1.24 13.04 -23.55
N GLY A 53 2.24 13.25 -22.70
CA GLY A 53 2.28 14.38 -21.77
C GLY A 53 1.65 14.13 -20.39
N ASP A 54 0.97 13.00 -20.17
CA ASP A 54 0.58 12.57 -18.83
C ASP A 54 1.82 12.19 -17.99
N CYS A 55 1.68 12.24 -16.69
CA CYS A 55 2.66 11.75 -15.72
C CYS A 55 2.05 10.62 -14.90
N LEU A 56 2.70 9.44 -14.90
CA LEU A 56 2.33 8.29 -14.09
C LEU A 56 3.21 8.25 -12.83
N VAL A 57 2.60 8.39 -11.66
CA VAL A 57 3.28 8.44 -10.36
C VAL A 57 3.10 7.12 -9.64
N LEU A 58 4.21 6.42 -9.36
CA LEU A 58 4.24 5.11 -8.73
C LEU A 58 4.93 5.17 -7.37
N ASN A 59 4.56 4.27 -6.47
CA ASN A 59 5.23 4.13 -5.17
C ASN A 59 6.28 3.02 -5.26
N ASP A 60 7.58 3.38 -5.14
CA ASP A 60 8.72 2.47 -5.26
C ASP A 60 9.12 1.80 -3.94
N SER A 61 8.29 1.89 -2.92
CA SER A 61 8.55 1.24 -1.64
C SER A 61 8.64 -0.28 -1.81
N ARG A 62 9.63 -0.89 -1.14
CA ARG A 62 9.85 -2.34 -1.12
C ARG A 62 9.50 -2.90 0.25
N VAL A 63 8.75 -3.99 0.26
CA VAL A 63 8.35 -4.67 1.48
C VAL A 63 9.55 -5.41 2.06
N LEU A 64 9.76 -5.25 3.37
CA LEU A 64 10.74 -6.05 4.11
C LEU A 64 10.14 -7.43 4.42
N PRO A 65 10.93 -8.52 4.41
CA PRO A 65 10.52 -9.81 4.96
C PRO A 65 10.47 -9.73 6.49
N ALA A 66 9.58 -8.90 6.98
CA ALA A 66 9.53 -8.38 8.34
C ALA A 66 8.90 -9.34 9.35
N ARG A 67 8.42 -10.52 8.91
CA ARG A 67 7.79 -11.52 9.76
C ARG A 67 8.79 -12.61 10.12
N LEU A 68 9.24 -12.60 11.37
CA LEU A 68 10.20 -13.56 11.91
C LEU A 68 9.48 -14.61 12.77
N ILE A 69 9.73 -15.90 12.47
CA ILE A 69 9.26 -17.04 13.28
C ILE A 69 10.46 -17.63 14.01
N GLY A 70 10.36 -17.74 15.32
CA GLY A 70 11.46 -18.23 16.17
C GLY A 70 10.96 -18.86 17.44
N HIS A 71 11.86 -18.93 18.43
CA HIS A 71 11.61 -19.55 19.72
C HIS A 71 11.99 -18.63 20.86
N ARG A 72 11.25 -18.73 21.97
CA ARG A 72 11.59 -18.03 23.23
C ARG A 72 12.64 -18.81 24.01
N LEU A 73 13.57 -18.10 24.61
CA LEU A 73 14.60 -18.67 25.46
C LEU A 73 14.34 -18.34 26.94
N PRO A 74 14.65 -19.25 27.91
CA PRO A 74 14.78 -20.69 27.71
C PRO A 74 13.40 -21.33 27.48
N GLY A 75 13.32 -22.53 26.97
CA GLY A 75 12.08 -23.31 26.93
C GLY A 75 11.46 -23.52 25.56
N GLY A 76 11.99 -22.93 24.47
CA GLY A 76 11.71 -23.32 23.08
C GLY A 76 10.29 -23.07 22.56
N GLY A 77 9.46 -22.32 23.27
CA GLY A 77 8.10 -22.03 22.80
C GLY A 77 8.11 -21.12 21.57
N VAL A 78 7.40 -21.52 20.52
CA VAL A 78 7.30 -20.76 19.27
C VAL A 78 6.84 -19.32 19.52
N CYS A 79 7.48 -18.40 18.82
CA CYS A 79 7.12 -16.98 18.80
C CYS A 79 7.15 -16.42 17.39
N GLU A 80 6.39 -15.36 17.19
CA GLU A 80 6.37 -14.56 15.97
C GLU A 80 6.67 -13.11 16.34
N VAL A 81 7.55 -12.48 15.59
CA VAL A 81 7.86 -11.05 15.70
C VAL A 81 7.66 -10.43 14.32
N LEU A 82 6.84 -9.39 14.27
CA LEU A 82 6.60 -8.61 13.06
C LEU A 82 7.20 -7.22 13.25
N LEU A 83 8.23 -6.91 12.48
CA LEU A 83 8.91 -5.62 12.46
C LEU A 83 7.99 -4.53 11.91
N LEU A 84 7.94 -3.37 12.56
CA LEU A 84 7.10 -2.23 12.18
C LEU A 84 7.91 -0.99 11.85
N VAL A 85 8.70 -0.50 12.82
CA VAL A 85 9.45 0.76 12.70
C VAL A 85 10.86 0.55 13.22
N ASP A 86 11.83 0.86 12.39
CA ASP A 86 13.24 0.91 12.79
C ASP A 86 13.47 2.16 13.66
N LYS A 87 14.06 1.94 14.85
CA LYS A 87 14.47 3.00 15.78
C LYS A 87 16.01 3.23 15.78
N GLY A 88 16.70 2.52 14.91
CA GLY A 88 18.16 2.54 14.85
C GLY A 88 18.83 1.57 15.82
N GLU A 89 20.11 1.31 15.57
CA GLU A 89 20.96 0.46 16.42
C GLU A 89 20.39 -0.93 16.72
N GLY A 90 19.66 -1.52 15.78
CA GLY A 90 19.01 -2.84 15.94
C GLY A 90 17.76 -2.83 16.83
N LEU A 91 17.27 -1.66 17.24
CA LEU A 91 16.04 -1.52 18.02
C LEU A 91 14.85 -1.29 17.08
N TRP A 92 13.78 -2.09 17.26
CA TRP A 92 12.57 -2.02 16.43
C TRP A 92 11.29 -1.98 17.25
N GLU A 93 10.32 -1.20 16.80
CA GLU A 93 8.93 -1.44 17.22
C GLU A 93 8.41 -2.67 16.50
N CYS A 94 7.79 -3.58 17.25
CA CYS A 94 7.31 -4.85 16.73
C CYS A 94 5.92 -5.20 17.27
N LEU A 95 5.15 -5.95 16.48
CA LEU A 95 4.07 -6.78 17.03
C LEU A 95 4.61 -8.17 17.33
N VAL A 96 4.09 -8.80 18.39
CA VAL A 96 4.60 -10.10 18.84
C VAL A 96 3.47 -11.09 19.17
N ARG A 97 3.70 -12.37 18.92
CA ARG A 97 2.84 -13.50 19.35
C ARG A 97 3.66 -14.60 19.99
N PRO A 98 3.21 -15.16 21.13
CA PRO A 98 2.06 -14.77 21.97
C PRO A 98 2.42 -13.55 22.84
N GLY A 99 1.64 -12.47 22.77
CA GLY A 99 1.93 -11.21 23.49
C GLY A 99 2.11 -11.35 25.00
N ARG A 100 1.29 -12.20 25.66
CA ARG A 100 1.34 -12.44 27.13
C ARG A 100 2.68 -13.04 27.60
N LYS A 101 3.42 -13.71 26.72
CA LYS A 101 4.70 -14.39 27.04
C LYS A 101 5.93 -13.62 26.54
N MET A 102 5.70 -12.52 25.83
CA MET A 102 6.73 -11.64 25.24
C MET A 102 6.77 -10.33 26.03
N ARG A 103 7.13 -10.44 27.32
CA ARG A 103 7.26 -9.29 28.22
C ARG A 103 8.68 -8.77 28.21
N THR A 104 8.88 -7.58 28.78
CA THR A 104 10.22 -7.00 28.98
C THR A 104 11.18 -8.03 29.60
N GLY A 105 12.37 -8.16 29.01
CA GLY A 105 13.40 -9.14 29.37
C GLY A 105 13.27 -10.50 28.65
N ALA A 106 12.19 -10.75 27.89
CA ALA A 106 12.07 -11.99 27.12
C ALA A 106 13.15 -12.06 26.04
N GLN A 107 13.82 -13.22 25.96
CA GLN A 107 14.85 -13.50 24.96
C GLN A 107 14.32 -14.41 23.88
N LEU A 108 14.71 -14.14 22.64
CA LEU A 108 14.21 -14.80 21.44
C LEU A 108 15.39 -15.27 20.58
N SER A 109 15.18 -16.35 19.84
CA SER A 109 16.13 -16.88 18.88
C SER A 109 15.43 -17.26 17.57
N PHE A 110 16.04 -16.92 16.46
CA PHE A 110 15.55 -17.18 15.10
C PHE A 110 16.64 -17.90 14.30
N GLY A 111 16.21 -18.74 13.34
CA GLY A 111 17.13 -19.63 12.65
C GLY A 111 17.78 -20.60 13.63
N GLU A 112 19.02 -20.95 13.40
CA GLU A 112 19.86 -21.77 14.30
C GLU A 112 20.63 -20.94 15.35
N GLY A 113 20.07 -19.76 15.71
CA GLY A 113 20.69 -18.82 16.66
C GLY A 113 21.50 -17.69 15.99
N GLU A 114 21.47 -17.59 14.66
CA GLU A 114 22.16 -16.52 13.93
C GLU A 114 21.53 -15.13 14.17
N LEU A 115 20.26 -15.09 14.57
CA LEU A 115 19.58 -13.88 15.00
C LEU A 115 18.95 -14.11 16.38
N THR A 116 19.34 -13.28 17.35
CA THR A 116 18.71 -13.27 18.67
C THR A 116 18.08 -11.91 18.94
N ALA A 117 17.15 -11.86 19.88
CA ALA A 117 16.54 -10.60 20.25
C ALA A 117 16.12 -10.57 21.73
N THR A 118 16.02 -9.35 22.25
CA THR A 118 15.56 -9.07 23.61
C THR A 118 14.39 -8.09 23.55
N VAL A 119 13.30 -8.39 24.22
CA VAL A 119 12.20 -7.45 24.42
C VAL A 119 12.62 -6.43 25.46
N GLU A 120 12.86 -5.18 25.05
CA GLU A 120 13.29 -4.12 25.96
C GLU A 120 12.14 -3.43 26.68
N ALA A 121 10.99 -3.25 26.00
CA ALA A 121 9.82 -2.61 26.60
C ALA A 121 8.53 -3.08 25.98
N GLU A 122 7.45 -2.99 26.76
CA GLU A 122 6.06 -3.07 26.30
C GLU A 122 5.57 -1.64 26.07
N ILE A 123 5.00 -1.37 24.89
CA ILE A 123 4.50 -0.04 24.49
C ILE A 123 3.02 -0.14 24.10
N GLU A 124 2.42 1.00 23.78
CA GLU A 124 1.01 1.13 23.45
C GLU A 124 0.57 0.20 22.29
N ASP A 125 -0.71 -0.07 22.19
CA ASP A 125 -1.33 -0.92 21.16
C ASP A 125 -0.80 -2.37 21.11
N GLY A 126 -0.27 -2.89 22.20
CA GLY A 126 0.26 -4.25 22.29
C GLY A 126 1.59 -4.44 21.58
N LYS A 127 2.23 -3.37 21.16
CA LYS A 127 3.56 -3.39 20.55
C LYS A 127 4.66 -3.60 21.59
N ARG A 128 5.85 -3.91 21.10
CA ARG A 128 7.09 -4.10 21.88
C ARG A 128 8.23 -3.32 21.23
N LEU A 129 9.13 -2.85 22.06
CA LEU A 129 10.50 -2.50 21.61
C LEU A 129 11.35 -3.75 21.73
N VAL A 130 11.89 -4.17 20.61
CA VAL A 130 12.71 -5.40 20.49
C VAL A 130 14.07 -5.03 19.93
N ARG A 131 15.13 -5.36 20.68
CA ARG A 131 16.51 -5.19 20.24
C ARG A 131 17.00 -6.50 19.64
N PHE A 132 17.46 -6.42 18.40
CA PHE A 132 18.03 -7.54 17.67
C PHE A 132 19.55 -7.54 17.78
N HIS A 133 20.12 -8.73 17.93
CA HIS A 133 21.55 -8.99 17.98
C HIS A 133 21.90 -9.96 16.83
N TYR A 134 22.79 -9.52 15.97
CA TYR A 134 23.17 -10.21 14.73
C TYR A 134 24.58 -9.82 14.32
N GLU A 135 25.18 -10.60 13.45
CA GLU A 135 26.44 -10.26 12.79
C GLU A 135 26.18 -9.86 11.34
N GLY A 136 26.94 -8.87 10.84
CA GLY A 136 26.85 -8.39 9.48
C GLY A 136 25.71 -7.40 9.23
N ILE A 137 25.02 -7.53 8.10
CA ILE A 137 23.97 -6.62 7.65
C ILE A 137 22.59 -7.20 8.00
N PHE A 138 21.81 -6.46 8.80
CA PHE A 138 20.50 -6.91 9.28
C PHE A 138 19.52 -7.28 8.14
N LEU A 139 19.54 -6.53 7.06
CA LEU A 139 18.68 -6.79 5.91
C LEU A 139 18.97 -8.16 5.28
N GLU A 140 20.24 -8.55 5.17
CA GLU A 140 20.63 -9.88 4.66
C GLU A 140 20.16 -11.00 5.59
N VAL A 141 20.21 -10.76 6.92
CA VAL A 141 19.66 -11.71 7.90
C VAL A 141 18.15 -11.83 7.76
N LEU A 142 17.45 -10.71 7.56
CA LEU A 142 16.01 -10.71 7.32
C LEU A 142 15.63 -11.43 6.03
N GLU A 143 16.40 -11.28 4.95
CA GLU A 143 16.15 -11.97 3.67
C GLU A 143 16.26 -13.50 3.81
N ARG A 144 17.13 -13.99 4.70
CA ARG A 144 17.27 -15.43 4.97
C ARG A 144 16.20 -15.98 5.90
N LEU A 145 15.85 -15.26 6.96
CA LEU A 145 15.01 -15.76 8.06
C LEU A 145 13.58 -15.25 8.02
N GLY A 146 13.37 -14.11 7.42
CA GLY A 146 12.08 -13.43 7.40
C GLY A 146 11.12 -13.98 6.35
N LYS A 147 9.84 -13.86 6.66
CA LYS A 147 8.75 -14.13 5.72
C LYS A 147 8.06 -12.81 5.35
N MET A 148 7.52 -12.79 4.14
CA MET A 148 6.72 -11.66 3.66
C MET A 148 5.49 -11.46 4.55
N PRO A 149 5.28 -10.25 5.09
CA PRO A 149 4.10 -9.95 5.91
C PRO A 149 2.89 -9.71 5.00
N LEU A 150 2.17 -10.78 4.67
CA LEU A 150 0.95 -10.67 3.88
C LEU A 150 -0.20 -10.09 4.72
N PRO A 151 -1.14 -9.36 4.10
CA PRO A 151 -2.36 -8.91 4.75
C PRO A 151 -3.15 -10.06 5.39
N PRO A 152 -3.91 -9.80 6.48
CA PRO A 152 -4.57 -10.85 7.24
C PRO A 152 -5.70 -11.59 6.49
N TYR A 153 -6.20 -11.03 5.40
CA TYR A 153 -7.20 -11.66 4.54
C TYR A 153 -6.60 -12.64 3.51
N ILE A 154 -5.28 -12.63 3.32
CA ILE A 154 -4.56 -13.65 2.55
C ILE A 154 -4.19 -14.76 3.52
N LYS A 155 -4.86 -15.90 3.39
CA LYS A 155 -4.71 -17.06 4.28
C LYS A 155 -3.70 -18.06 3.74
N GLU A 156 -3.40 -17.98 2.45
CA GLU A 156 -2.52 -18.91 1.76
C GLU A 156 -1.07 -18.42 1.75
N GLU A 157 -0.13 -19.37 1.83
CA GLU A 157 1.30 -19.05 1.81
C GLU A 157 1.74 -18.75 0.37
N LEU A 158 2.42 -17.63 0.18
CA LEU A 158 2.95 -17.22 -1.11
C LEU A 158 4.24 -17.99 -1.39
N GLN A 159 4.24 -18.79 -2.45
CA GLN A 159 5.41 -19.59 -2.84
C GLN A 159 6.58 -18.73 -3.34
N ASP A 160 6.27 -17.69 -4.11
CA ASP A 160 7.24 -16.72 -4.61
C ASP A 160 6.97 -15.36 -3.94
N GLN A 161 7.83 -14.98 -3.00
CA GLN A 161 7.70 -13.73 -2.24
C GLN A 161 7.83 -12.48 -3.13
N GLU A 162 8.56 -12.54 -4.25
CA GLU A 162 8.68 -11.42 -5.20
C GLU A 162 7.34 -11.11 -5.91
N ARG A 163 6.37 -12.00 -5.86
CA ARG A 163 5.02 -11.71 -6.36
C ARG A 163 4.27 -10.66 -5.53
N TYR A 164 4.69 -10.44 -4.27
CA TYR A 164 4.20 -9.34 -3.40
C TYR A 164 5.13 -8.12 -3.42
N GLN A 165 5.90 -7.95 -4.49
CA GLN A 165 6.72 -6.77 -4.78
C GLN A 165 6.35 -6.22 -6.15
N THR A 166 6.39 -4.89 -6.31
CA THR A 166 6.29 -4.29 -7.65
C THR A 166 7.59 -4.51 -8.42
N VAL A 167 7.52 -4.56 -9.76
CA VAL A 167 8.71 -4.74 -10.62
C VAL A 167 9.69 -3.57 -10.54
N TYR A 168 9.29 -2.47 -9.92
CA TYR A 168 10.08 -1.25 -9.74
C TYR A 168 10.36 -0.93 -8.26
N SER A 169 10.06 -1.85 -7.34
CA SER A 169 10.32 -1.66 -5.91
C SER A 169 11.82 -1.46 -5.65
N LYS A 170 12.17 -0.41 -4.89
CA LYS A 170 13.56 -0.01 -4.69
C LYS A 170 13.89 0.35 -3.24
N VAL A 171 13.03 1.11 -2.58
CA VAL A 171 13.30 1.68 -1.26
C VAL A 171 12.74 0.78 -0.17
N ASN A 172 13.60 0.06 0.54
CA ASN A 172 13.22 -0.81 1.65
C ASN A 172 12.58 -0.04 2.81
N GLY A 173 11.60 -0.63 3.49
CA GLY A 173 11.01 -0.06 4.70
C GLY A 173 9.50 -0.25 4.84
N SER A 174 8.82 -0.80 3.85
CA SER A 174 7.37 -1.00 3.90
C SER A 174 6.98 -2.30 4.60
N ALA A 175 5.89 -2.26 5.36
CA ALA A 175 5.26 -3.46 5.92
C ALA A 175 4.24 -4.11 4.96
N ALA A 176 3.87 -3.42 3.89
CA ALA A 176 2.97 -3.93 2.85
C ALA A 176 3.30 -3.36 1.47
N ALA A 177 2.99 -4.10 0.41
CA ALA A 177 3.20 -3.64 -0.95
C ALA A 177 2.21 -2.56 -1.37
N PRO A 178 2.59 -1.62 -2.24
CA PRO A 178 1.66 -0.73 -2.95
C PRO A 178 0.95 -1.52 -4.05
N THR A 179 -0.12 -2.23 -3.67
CA THR A 179 -0.67 -3.36 -4.43
C THR A 179 -1.23 -3.01 -5.81
N ALA A 180 -1.67 -1.79 -6.04
CA ALA A 180 -2.05 -1.33 -7.39
C ALA A 180 -0.87 -1.37 -8.39
N GLY A 181 0.35 -1.28 -7.88
CA GLY A 181 1.56 -1.42 -8.68
C GLY A 181 1.91 -2.86 -9.08
N LEU A 182 1.31 -3.86 -8.42
CA LEU A 182 1.55 -5.28 -8.71
C LEU A 182 1.07 -5.71 -10.10
N HIS A 183 0.16 -4.96 -10.70
CA HIS A 183 -0.36 -5.22 -12.04
C HIS A 183 0.63 -4.87 -13.16
N PHE A 184 1.62 -4.02 -12.87
CA PHE A 184 2.58 -3.59 -13.90
C PHE A 184 3.64 -4.65 -14.16
N THR A 185 3.99 -4.78 -15.43
CA THR A 185 5.19 -5.46 -15.89
C THR A 185 6.21 -4.42 -16.37
N THR A 186 7.47 -4.81 -16.50
CA THR A 186 8.51 -3.93 -17.05
C THR A 186 8.17 -3.50 -18.48
N GLU A 187 7.69 -4.45 -19.29
CA GLU A 187 7.31 -4.24 -20.69
C GLU A 187 6.14 -3.25 -20.81
N LEU A 188 5.14 -3.35 -19.91
CA LEU A 188 4.01 -2.40 -19.91
C LEU A 188 4.48 -0.99 -19.55
N LEU A 189 5.39 -0.84 -18.57
CA LEU A 189 5.97 0.46 -18.24
C LEU A 189 6.81 1.06 -19.37
N GLU A 190 7.59 0.24 -20.09
CA GLU A 190 8.34 0.67 -21.27
C GLU A 190 7.39 1.15 -22.36
N LYS A 191 6.35 0.37 -22.69
CA LYS A 191 5.31 0.77 -23.65
C LYS A 191 4.66 2.12 -23.27
N ILE A 192 4.38 2.34 -22.00
CA ILE A 192 3.81 3.61 -21.51
C ILE A 192 4.79 4.76 -21.69
N ARG A 193 6.09 4.57 -21.43
CA ARG A 193 7.13 5.59 -21.67
C ARG A 193 7.27 5.93 -23.15
N ASP A 194 7.25 4.91 -24.00
CA ASP A 194 7.37 5.07 -25.47
C ASP A 194 6.21 5.86 -26.06
N MET A 195 5.06 5.90 -25.40
CA MET A 195 3.91 6.73 -25.77
C MET A 195 4.09 8.22 -25.40
N GLY A 196 5.18 8.59 -24.73
CA GLY A 196 5.41 9.96 -24.26
C GLY A 196 4.75 10.27 -22.90
N VAL A 197 4.40 9.25 -22.13
CA VAL A 197 3.95 9.37 -20.73
C VAL A 197 5.18 9.39 -19.82
N LYS A 198 5.31 10.39 -18.99
CA LYS A 198 6.39 10.46 -18.00
C LYS A 198 6.10 9.50 -16.86
N VAL A 199 7.08 8.70 -16.45
CA VAL A 199 6.96 7.76 -15.31
C VAL A 199 7.90 8.22 -14.22
N CYS A 200 7.36 8.55 -13.06
CA CYS A 200 8.14 9.00 -11.91
C CYS A 200 7.70 8.28 -10.61
N TYR A 201 8.49 8.44 -9.57
CA TYR A 201 8.35 7.64 -8.35
C TYR A 201 8.29 8.52 -7.12
N VAL A 202 7.43 8.10 -6.20
CA VAL A 202 7.41 8.56 -4.82
C VAL A 202 7.66 7.35 -3.91
N THR A 203 8.02 7.60 -2.67
CA THR A 203 8.13 6.54 -1.66
C THR A 203 7.12 6.82 -0.56
N LEU A 204 6.29 5.83 -0.23
CA LEU A 204 5.51 5.81 1.01
C LEU A 204 5.62 4.41 1.61
N HIS A 205 6.13 4.34 2.82
CA HIS A 205 6.22 3.09 3.56
C HIS A 205 4.87 2.76 4.20
N VAL A 206 4.18 1.79 3.60
CA VAL A 206 2.85 1.36 4.06
C VAL A 206 2.97 0.68 5.41
N GLY A 207 2.28 1.21 6.40
CA GLY A 207 2.17 0.62 7.72
C GLY A 207 1.02 -0.39 7.83
N LEU A 208 1.04 -1.22 8.87
CA LEU A 208 -0.04 -2.19 9.14
C LEU A 208 -1.39 -1.53 9.48
N GLY A 209 -1.39 -0.24 9.78
CA GLY A 209 -2.62 0.54 10.02
C GLY A 209 -3.59 0.49 8.85
N THR A 210 -3.08 0.37 7.62
CA THR A 210 -3.87 0.28 6.39
C THR A 210 -4.85 -0.91 6.39
N PHE A 211 -4.55 -1.98 7.13
CA PHE A 211 -5.41 -3.16 7.23
C PHE A 211 -6.34 -3.16 8.45
N ARG A 212 -6.30 -2.12 9.29
CA ARG A 212 -7.18 -2.01 10.44
C ARG A 212 -8.53 -1.46 10.00
N PRO A 213 -9.66 -2.07 10.43
CA PRO A 213 -10.98 -1.50 10.17
C PRO A 213 -11.13 -0.14 10.83
N VAL A 214 -11.87 0.75 10.18
CA VAL A 214 -12.31 2.01 10.78
C VAL A 214 -13.24 1.69 11.96
N LYS A 215 -12.92 2.21 13.14
CA LYS A 215 -13.71 1.96 14.36
C LYS A 215 -14.70 3.09 14.67
N ALA A 216 -14.43 4.27 14.13
CA ALA A 216 -15.29 5.44 14.33
C ALA A 216 -16.61 5.26 13.57
N GLU A 217 -17.73 5.61 14.20
CA GLU A 217 -19.05 5.63 13.56
C GLU A 217 -19.16 6.82 12.60
N ASP A 218 -18.71 8.00 13.03
CA ASP A 218 -18.57 9.18 12.16
C ASP A 218 -17.15 9.25 11.61
N ILE A 219 -17.02 9.44 10.30
CA ILE A 219 -15.71 9.52 9.64
C ILE A 219 -14.86 10.69 10.13
N ALA A 220 -15.49 11.76 10.61
CA ALA A 220 -14.79 12.93 11.16
C ALA A 220 -14.01 12.62 12.45
N ASP A 221 -14.42 11.57 13.18
CA ASP A 221 -13.78 11.12 14.43
C ASP A 221 -12.66 10.10 14.18
N HIS A 222 -12.41 9.73 12.92
CA HIS A 222 -11.37 8.76 12.58
C HIS A 222 -9.99 9.41 12.57
N GLU A 223 -9.10 8.89 13.41
CA GLU A 223 -7.68 9.26 13.41
C GLU A 223 -6.89 8.40 12.45
N MET A 224 -6.38 9.02 11.39
CA MET A 224 -5.52 8.33 10.41
C MET A 224 -4.14 8.04 11.02
N HIS A 225 -3.65 6.82 10.81
CA HIS A 225 -2.28 6.45 11.16
C HIS A 225 -1.27 7.22 10.32
N SER A 226 -0.09 7.48 10.93
CA SER A 226 1.00 8.16 10.23
C SER A 226 1.86 7.16 9.45
N GLU A 227 2.24 7.56 8.23
CA GLU A 227 3.15 6.82 7.36
C GLU A 227 4.24 7.76 6.83
N PHE A 228 5.46 7.25 6.74
CA PHE A 228 6.58 8.04 6.22
C PHE A 228 6.58 8.04 4.70
N CYS A 229 6.70 9.22 4.11
CA CYS A 229 6.72 9.37 2.66
C CYS A 229 7.77 10.40 2.19
N MET A 230 8.16 10.24 0.93
CA MET A 230 9.18 11.08 0.28
C MET A 230 8.79 11.35 -1.18
N ILE A 231 9.15 12.55 -1.63
CA ILE A 231 9.16 12.94 -3.03
C ILE A 231 10.52 13.58 -3.37
N SER A 232 11.16 13.10 -4.42
CA SER A 232 12.42 13.68 -4.90
C SER A 232 12.16 14.98 -5.66
N ARG A 233 13.21 15.78 -5.81
CA ARG A 233 13.18 16.99 -6.64
C ARG A 233 12.80 16.66 -8.08
N GLU A 234 13.41 15.63 -8.67
CA GLU A 234 13.12 15.19 -10.04
C GLU A 234 11.62 14.88 -10.21
N THR A 235 11.02 14.11 -9.31
CA THR A 235 9.59 13.79 -9.37
C THR A 235 8.72 15.04 -9.20
N ALA A 236 9.06 15.93 -8.27
CA ALA A 236 8.35 17.18 -8.09
C ALA A 236 8.38 18.05 -9.34
N ASP A 237 9.55 18.19 -9.98
CA ASP A 237 9.73 18.95 -11.21
C ASP A 237 8.92 18.34 -12.38
N ILE A 238 8.91 17.00 -12.52
CA ILE A 238 8.10 16.30 -13.54
C ILE A 238 6.62 16.57 -13.35
N ILE A 239 6.11 16.49 -12.12
CA ILE A 239 4.69 16.76 -11.82
C ILE A 239 4.33 18.21 -12.15
N ASN A 240 5.14 19.17 -11.71
CA ASN A 240 4.93 20.60 -11.97
C ASN A 240 4.92 20.90 -13.48
N GLU A 241 5.89 20.33 -14.22
CA GLU A 241 5.96 20.50 -15.67
C GLU A 241 4.74 19.89 -16.37
N THR A 242 4.30 18.70 -15.94
CA THR A 242 3.10 18.05 -16.47
C THR A 242 1.87 18.94 -16.30
N LYS A 243 1.64 19.47 -15.10
CA LYS A 243 0.51 20.38 -14.84
C LYS A 243 0.62 21.67 -15.64
N LYS A 244 1.80 22.27 -15.72
CA LYS A 244 2.05 23.49 -16.50
C LYS A 244 1.73 23.31 -17.98
N ASN A 245 2.00 22.12 -18.53
CA ASN A 245 1.77 21.79 -19.95
C ASN A 245 0.35 21.24 -20.22
N GLY A 246 -0.55 21.22 -19.23
CA GLY A 246 -1.92 20.72 -19.36
C GLY A 246 -2.05 19.20 -19.42
N GLY A 247 -1.00 18.48 -19.05
CA GLY A 247 -1.03 17.03 -18.88
C GLY A 247 -1.71 16.62 -17.56
N ARG A 248 -2.07 15.33 -17.45
CA ARG A 248 -2.71 14.77 -16.25
C ARG A 248 -1.66 14.11 -15.35
N VAL A 249 -1.87 14.23 -14.05
CA VAL A 249 -1.14 13.47 -13.02
C VAL A 249 -1.97 12.26 -12.66
N VAL A 250 -1.50 11.08 -13.04
CA VAL A 250 -2.14 9.79 -12.84
C VAL A 250 -1.39 9.04 -11.75
N CYS A 251 -2.00 8.83 -10.59
CA CYS A 251 -1.38 8.04 -9.53
C CYS A 251 -1.69 6.55 -9.68
N VAL A 252 -0.70 5.72 -9.37
CA VAL A 252 -0.86 4.30 -9.19
C VAL A 252 -0.87 3.99 -7.70
N GLY A 253 -2.05 3.62 -7.21
CA GLY A 253 -2.32 3.34 -5.81
C GLY A 253 -2.66 4.57 -4.98
N THR A 254 -3.44 4.32 -3.93
CA THR A 254 -3.82 5.32 -2.93
C THR A 254 -2.61 5.87 -2.17
N THR A 255 -1.53 5.11 -2.09
CA THR A 255 -0.26 5.53 -1.46
C THR A 255 0.43 6.64 -2.24
N SER A 256 0.52 6.53 -3.57
CA SER A 256 1.06 7.60 -4.43
C SER A 256 0.19 8.85 -4.34
N CYS A 257 -1.13 8.68 -4.39
CA CYS A 257 -2.10 9.78 -4.23
C CYS A 257 -1.89 10.50 -2.89
N ARG A 258 -1.85 9.77 -1.78
CA ARG A 258 -1.67 10.33 -0.44
C ARG A 258 -0.33 11.06 -0.30
N THR A 259 0.73 10.57 -0.92
CA THR A 259 2.04 11.23 -0.90
C THR A 259 2.00 12.58 -1.60
N ILE A 260 1.52 12.63 -2.85
CA ILE A 260 1.50 13.89 -3.59
C ILE A 260 0.54 14.91 -2.99
N GLU A 261 -0.65 14.48 -2.55
CA GLU A 261 -1.63 15.38 -1.94
C GLU A 261 -1.18 15.92 -0.57
N SER A 262 -0.39 15.14 0.19
CA SER A 262 0.18 15.58 1.48
C SER A 262 1.23 16.67 1.31
N PHE A 263 1.99 16.63 0.22
CA PHE A 263 3.12 17.53 0.01
C PHE A 263 2.84 18.67 -0.95
N ALA A 264 1.71 18.63 -1.66
CA ALA A 264 1.27 19.71 -2.54
C ALA A 264 0.98 20.99 -1.76
N ALA A 265 1.48 22.11 -2.26
CA ALA A 265 1.05 23.42 -1.82
C ALA A 265 -0.42 23.67 -2.21
N GLU A 266 -1.03 24.73 -1.69
CA GLU A 266 -2.45 25.05 -1.96
C GLU A 266 -2.73 25.34 -3.45
N ASP A 267 -1.73 25.80 -4.18
CA ASP A 267 -1.79 26.03 -5.62
C ASP A 267 -1.44 24.79 -6.47
N GLY A 268 -1.19 23.65 -5.82
CA GLY A 268 -0.79 22.39 -6.47
C GLY A 268 0.69 22.27 -6.77
N THR A 269 1.52 23.25 -6.43
CA THR A 269 2.96 23.19 -6.66
C THR A 269 3.62 22.14 -5.77
N MET A 270 4.52 21.35 -6.36
CA MET A 270 5.28 20.31 -5.68
C MET A 270 6.73 20.75 -5.46
N THR A 271 7.31 20.33 -4.33
CA THR A 271 8.74 20.49 -4.01
C THR A 271 9.30 19.21 -3.43
N GLU A 272 10.61 19.03 -3.52
CA GLU A 272 11.30 17.94 -2.79
C GLU A 272 10.94 17.99 -1.31
N ARG A 273 10.49 16.85 -0.78
CA ARG A 273 10.08 16.75 0.63
C ARG A 273 10.10 15.32 1.13
N SER A 274 10.38 15.17 2.41
CA SER A 274 10.18 13.92 3.16
C SER A 274 9.54 14.22 4.50
N GLY A 275 8.77 13.29 5.03
CA GLY A 275 8.13 13.43 6.34
C GLY A 275 7.00 12.44 6.56
N TRP A 276 6.33 12.61 7.67
CA TRP A 276 5.19 11.79 8.06
C TRP A 276 3.89 12.40 7.54
N THR A 277 3.00 11.56 7.02
CA THR A 277 1.64 11.94 6.63
C THR A 277 0.60 11.13 7.37
N ASN A 278 -0.42 11.81 7.85
CA ASN A 278 -1.66 11.22 8.35
C ASN A 278 -2.87 11.74 7.57
N ILE A 279 -2.65 12.15 6.32
CA ILE A 279 -3.71 12.68 5.47
C ILE A 279 -4.86 11.68 5.37
N PHE A 280 -6.07 12.16 5.67
CA PHE A 280 -7.31 11.42 5.52
C PHE A 280 -8.15 12.08 4.43
N ILE A 281 -8.29 11.38 3.30
CA ILE A 281 -9.03 11.84 2.12
C ILE A 281 -10.39 11.14 2.10
N TYR A 282 -11.46 11.91 2.11
CA TYR A 282 -12.84 11.46 2.05
C TYR A 282 -13.71 12.48 1.30
N PRO A 283 -14.97 12.18 0.94
CA PRO A 283 -15.82 13.11 0.19
C PRO A 283 -15.90 14.50 0.79
N GLY A 284 -15.66 15.51 -0.05
CA GLY A 284 -15.46 16.90 0.32
C GLY A 284 -14.00 17.36 0.25
N TYR A 285 -13.04 16.42 0.17
CA TYR A 285 -11.63 16.75 -0.08
C TYR A 285 -11.44 17.32 -1.50
N ARG A 286 -10.69 18.41 -1.61
CA ARG A 286 -10.34 19.02 -2.88
C ARG A 286 -8.93 18.59 -3.29
N PHE A 287 -8.83 17.74 -4.30
CA PHE A 287 -7.54 17.32 -4.84
C PHE A 287 -6.80 18.52 -5.45
N LYS A 288 -5.51 18.63 -5.12
CA LYS A 288 -4.64 19.71 -5.56
C LYS A 288 -3.85 19.34 -6.82
N VAL A 289 -3.49 18.08 -6.94
CA VAL A 289 -2.57 17.57 -7.96
C VAL A 289 -3.13 16.40 -8.75
N LEU A 290 -3.83 15.48 -8.07
CA LEU A 290 -4.36 14.25 -8.68
C LEU A 290 -5.42 14.53 -9.74
N ASP A 291 -5.24 13.96 -10.95
CA ASP A 291 -6.23 14.01 -12.02
C ASP A 291 -6.94 12.66 -12.26
N ALA A 292 -6.20 11.55 -12.15
CA ALA A 292 -6.73 10.19 -12.33
C ALA A 292 -6.00 9.20 -11.42
N LEU A 293 -6.63 8.06 -11.17
CA LEU A 293 -6.15 7.06 -10.22
C LEU A 293 -6.30 5.65 -10.76
N VAL A 294 -5.20 4.89 -10.75
CA VAL A 294 -5.21 3.43 -10.86
C VAL A 294 -5.21 2.85 -9.45
N THR A 295 -6.15 1.98 -9.13
CA THR A 295 -6.25 1.40 -7.78
C THR A 295 -6.84 -0.01 -7.82
N ASN A 296 -6.70 -0.78 -6.73
CA ASN A 296 -7.43 -2.03 -6.53
C ASN A 296 -8.84 -1.74 -5.99
N PHE A 297 -9.68 -2.77 -5.94
CA PHE A 297 -10.92 -2.72 -5.17
C PHE A 297 -10.62 -2.86 -3.67
N HIS A 298 -11.27 -2.06 -2.86
CA HIS A 298 -10.99 -1.91 -1.43
C HIS A 298 -12.09 -2.51 -0.55
N LEU A 299 -11.76 -2.80 0.72
CA LEU A 299 -12.69 -3.32 1.72
C LEU A 299 -13.88 -2.38 1.96
N PRO A 300 -15.07 -2.92 2.21
CA PRO A 300 -16.20 -2.14 2.70
C PRO A 300 -15.82 -1.32 3.93
N GLN A 301 -16.38 -0.13 4.07
CA GLN A 301 -16.18 0.78 5.22
C GLN A 301 -14.71 1.17 5.48
N SER A 302 -13.82 1.00 4.49
CA SER A 302 -12.41 1.37 4.64
C SER A 302 -12.13 2.83 4.26
N THR A 303 -11.05 3.39 4.81
CA THR A 303 -10.56 4.72 4.43
C THR A 303 -10.22 4.81 2.94
N LEU A 304 -9.94 3.68 2.30
CA LEU A 304 -9.59 3.63 0.88
C LEU A 304 -10.82 3.75 -0.02
N VAL A 305 -11.97 3.15 0.35
CA VAL A 305 -13.25 3.41 -0.34
C VAL A 305 -13.65 4.88 -0.20
N MET A 306 -13.38 5.48 0.97
CA MET A 306 -13.64 6.90 1.19
C MET A 306 -12.78 7.78 0.27
N LEU A 307 -11.49 7.45 0.08
CA LEU A 307 -10.58 8.18 -0.82
C LEU A 307 -11.06 8.11 -2.28
N VAL A 308 -11.39 6.93 -2.78
CA VAL A 308 -11.87 6.81 -4.18
C VAL A 308 -13.24 7.47 -4.35
N SER A 309 -14.07 7.47 -3.30
CA SER A 309 -15.35 8.19 -3.27
C SER A 309 -15.17 9.72 -3.25
N ALA A 310 -14.07 10.22 -2.69
CA ALA A 310 -13.72 11.63 -2.79
C ALA A 310 -13.38 12.05 -4.22
N LEU A 311 -12.79 11.14 -5.01
CA LEU A 311 -12.38 11.41 -6.39
C LEU A 311 -13.54 11.34 -7.39
N ALA A 312 -14.39 10.31 -7.30
CA ALA A 312 -15.42 10.03 -8.30
C ALA A 312 -16.86 10.23 -7.81
N GLY A 313 -17.03 10.60 -6.54
CA GLY A 313 -18.36 10.60 -5.91
C GLY A 313 -18.74 9.23 -5.35
N ARG A 314 -19.34 9.23 -4.16
CA ARG A 314 -19.69 8.00 -3.45
C ARG A 314 -20.63 7.12 -4.26
N GLU A 315 -21.66 7.69 -4.89
CA GLU A 315 -22.67 6.95 -5.64
C GLU A 315 -22.06 6.23 -6.85
N HIS A 316 -21.20 6.90 -7.61
CA HIS A 316 -20.51 6.28 -8.74
C HIS A 316 -19.57 5.15 -8.29
N VAL A 317 -18.87 5.35 -7.19
CA VAL A 317 -17.94 4.33 -6.64
C VAL A 317 -18.72 3.10 -6.16
N LEU A 318 -19.78 3.28 -5.38
CA LEU A 318 -20.58 2.16 -4.89
C LEU A 318 -21.24 1.40 -6.04
N ALA A 319 -21.79 2.09 -7.05
CA ALA A 319 -22.33 1.46 -8.25
C ALA A 319 -21.25 0.65 -9.01
N ALA A 320 -20.03 1.17 -9.13
CA ALA A 320 -18.92 0.46 -9.75
C ALA A 320 -18.49 -0.79 -8.94
N TYR A 321 -18.54 -0.71 -7.61
CA TYR A 321 -18.24 -1.86 -6.73
C TYR A 321 -19.34 -2.94 -6.80
N GLU A 322 -20.61 -2.55 -6.84
CA GLU A 322 -21.73 -3.47 -7.06
C GLU A 322 -21.64 -4.17 -8.42
N GLU A 323 -21.29 -3.43 -9.47
CA GLU A 323 -21.07 -4.02 -10.80
C GLU A 323 -19.87 -4.96 -10.81
N ALA A 324 -18.77 -4.60 -10.12
CA ALA A 324 -17.60 -5.46 -9.99
C ALA A 324 -17.92 -6.77 -9.25
N VAL A 325 -18.74 -6.73 -8.19
CA VAL A 325 -19.21 -7.93 -7.48
C VAL A 325 -20.07 -8.81 -8.39
N LYS A 326 -21.03 -8.22 -9.10
CA LYS A 326 -21.93 -8.92 -10.05
C LYS A 326 -21.12 -9.58 -11.16
N GLU A 327 -20.14 -8.89 -11.71
CA GLU A 327 -19.27 -9.36 -12.79
C GLU A 327 -18.10 -10.25 -12.27
N LYS A 328 -18.09 -10.57 -10.96
CA LYS A 328 -17.11 -11.43 -10.31
C LYS A 328 -15.68 -10.98 -10.52
N TYR A 329 -15.41 -9.69 -10.34
CA TYR A 329 -14.06 -9.17 -10.18
C TYR A 329 -13.41 -9.73 -8.93
N ARG A 330 -12.11 -9.81 -8.94
CA ARG A 330 -11.29 -10.20 -7.79
C ARG A 330 -10.95 -8.96 -6.96
N PHE A 331 -11.02 -9.08 -5.65
CA PHE A 331 -10.86 -7.95 -4.74
C PHE A 331 -9.54 -8.00 -3.97
N PHE A 332 -9.08 -6.84 -3.50
CA PHE A 332 -7.93 -6.56 -2.65
C PHE A 332 -6.58 -6.76 -3.32
N SER A 333 -5.52 -7.10 -2.54
CA SER A 333 -4.11 -7.02 -2.91
C SER A 333 -3.74 -7.76 -4.20
N PHE A 334 -4.30 -8.95 -4.41
CA PHE A 334 -4.08 -9.76 -5.61
C PHE A 334 -5.27 -9.77 -6.55
N GLY A 335 -6.21 -8.87 -6.31
CA GLY A 335 -7.41 -8.71 -7.10
C GLY A 335 -7.19 -8.00 -8.43
N ASP A 336 -8.28 -7.51 -8.98
CA ASP A 336 -8.34 -6.73 -10.21
C ASP A 336 -8.20 -5.23 -9.91
N ALA A 337 -8.15 -4.42 -10.95
CA ALA A 337 -7.89 -2.99 -10.84
C ALA A 337 -9.07 -2.13 -11.32
N MET A 338 -9.06 -0.89 -10.87
CA MET A 338 -9.88 0.20 -11.39
C MET A 338 -8.99 1.30 -11.96
N PHE A 339 -9.46 1.97 -12.99
CA PHE A 339 -8.94 3.25 -13.48
C PHE A 339 -10.03 4.30 -13.40
N ILE A 340 -9.83 5.31 -12.57
CA ILE A 340 -10.79 6.41 -12.33
C ILE A 340 -10.23 7.68 -12.97
N SER A 341 -10.94 8.26 -13.94
CA SER A 341 -10.44 9.42 -14.72
C SER A 341 -11.51 10.46 -15.05
#